data_48706487e2b58de540a9eba6e512f279
#
_entry.id   48706487e2b58de540a9eba6e512f279
#
_cell.length_a   1.000
_cell.length_b   1.000
_cell.length_c   1.000
_cell.angle_alpha   90.00
_cell.angle_beta   90.00
_cell.angle_gamma   90.00
#
_symmetry.space_group_name_H-M   'P 1'
#
loop_
_entity.id
_entity.type
_entity.pdbx_description
1 polymer ?
#
loop_
_entity_poly.entity_id
_entity_poly.type
_entity_poly.pdbx_seq_one_letter_code
_entity_poly.pdbx_strand_id
1 'polypeptide(L)'
;MARPEKNTVEYFPFLCDEGKKMFYIEETYGNDGFSTFIKILRELAKTDFHYLDLSKKTTLMFLSAKCKISTKTLESIINDLVDLDKFDKNLWIENKVIWCQDFIDSIQDAYNKRKNKCITYDGLLQHLCSLGVRKLGKSISQVGVKPQTIVKETKRDKTIEDKQSEFKNSLQPFLVEYDKNMLNDFYLYWTEKKTKGKNKTLLLDELKIKKQFKPDIIF
;
A
#
# COMPACT_ATOMS: atom_id res chain seq x y z
N MET A 1 -3.35 10.24 34.51
CA MET A 1 -3.76 10.79 33.22
C MET A 1 -3.21 9.88 32.10
N ALA A 2 -4.04 9.46 31.16
CA ALA A 2 -3.57 8.68 30.00
C ALA A 2 -2.70 9.60 29.14
N ARG A 3 -1.58 9.05 28.63
CA ARG A 3 -0.71 9.79 27.70
C ARG A 3 -1.49 10.03 26.39
N PRO A 4 -1.50 11.27 25.83
CA PRO A 4 -2.21 11.52 24.58
C PRO A 4 -1.67 10.63 23.46
N GLU A 5 -2.57 10.16 22.60
CA GLU A 5 -2.21 9.37 21.43
C GLU A 5 -1.31 10.18 20.51
N LYS A 6 -0.18 9.58 20.12
CA LYS A 6 0.79 10.22 19.24
C LYS A 6 0.66 9.64 17.84
N ASN A 7 0.24 10.45 16.88
CA ASN A 7 0.05 10.09 15.46
C ASN A 7 1.26 10.40 14.59
N THR A 8 2.43 10.57 15.21
CA THR A 8 3.70 10.86 14.53
C THR A 8 4.75 9.85 14.95
N VAL A 9 5.82 9.67 14.15
CA VAL A 9 6.96 8.81 14.49
C VAL A 9 8.25 9.62 14.55
N GLU A 10 9.17 9.24 15.42
CA GLU A 10 10.46 9.92 15.61
C GLU A 10 11.56 9.28 14.76
N TYR A 11 11.38 8.00 14.40
CA TYR A 11 12.28 7.24 13.53
C TYR A 11 11.45 6.30 12.66
N PHE A 12 12.01 5.92 11.54
CA PHE A 12 11.48 4.91 10.63
C PHE A 12 12.63 4.07 10.07
N PRO A 13 12.42 2.78 9.80
CA PRO A 13 13.42 1.95 9.15
C PRO A 13 13.60 2.40 7.70
N PHE A 14 14.84 2.48 7.26
CA PHE A 14 15.20 2.74 5.89
C PHE A 14 15.97 1.54 5.34
N LEU A 15 15.52 0.99 4.20
CA LEU A 15 16.17 -0.16 3.58
C LEU A 15 17.50 0.29 2.95
N CYS A 16 18.56 -0.48 3.19
CA CYS A 16 19.88 -0.25 2.59
C CYS A 16 19.93 -0.66 1.11
N ASP A 17 18.95 -1.45 0.64
CA ASP A 17 18.81 -1.79 -0.78
C ASP A 17 18.13 -0.64 -1.52
N GLU A 18 18.86 -0.03 -2.42
CA GLU A 18 18.43 1.16 -3.18
C GLU A 18 17.23 0.84 -4.08
N GLY A 19 17.19 -0.36 -4.66
CA GLY A 19 16.21 -0.75 -5.64
C GLY A 19 16.23 0.11 -6.91
N LYS A 20 15.69 -0.42 -8.01
CA LYS A 20 15.72 0.25 -9.32
C LYS A 20 15.07 1.63 -9.35
N LYS A 21 14.06 1.86 -8.52
CA LYS A 21 13.32 3.13 -8.49
C LYS A 21 14.17 4.26 -7.91
N MET A 22 14.91 3.99 -6.83
CA MET A 22 15.79 5.00 -6.24
C MET A 22 17.03 5.25 -7.08
N PHE A 23 17.60 4.21 -7.67
CA PHE A 23 18.68 4.34 -8.64
C PHE A 23 18.30 5.29 -9.79
N TYR A 24 17.09 5.17 -10.36
CA TYR A 24 16.61 6.08 -11.40
C TYR A 24 16.54 7.54 -10.91
N ILE A 25 16.04 7.77 -9.71
CA ILE A 25 15.95 9.12 -9.13
C ILE A 25 17.33 9.71 -8.90
N GLU A 26 18.29 8.92 -8.44
CA GLU A 26 19.66 9.36 -8.23
C GLU A 26 20.39 9.65 -9.55
N GLU A 27 20.21 8.82 -10.57
CA GLU A 27 20.77 9.07 -11.89
C GLU A 27 20.20 10.34 -12.54
N THR A 28 18.91 10.63 -12.32
CA THR A 28 18.22 11.77 -12.94
C THR A 28 18.51 13.09 -12.23
N TYR A 29 18.55 13.08 -10.88
CA TYR A 29 18.62 14.29 -10.04
C TYR A 29 19.85 14.33 -9.13
N GLY A 30 20.71 13.31 -9.19
CA GLY A 30 21.86 13.19 -8.29
C GLY A 30 21.46 13.12 -6.81
N ASN A 31 22.34 13.61 -5.97
CA ASN A 31 22.10 13.67 -4.51
C ASN A 31 20.85 14.47 -4.13
N ASP A 32 20.41 15.41 -4.95
CA ASP A 32 19.20 16.19 -4.69
C ASP A 32 17.94 15.31 -4.77
N GLY A 33 17.90 14.35 -5.68
CA GLY A 33 16.82 13.38 -5.80
C GLY A 33 16.68 12.55 -4.54
N PHE A 34 17.76 11.87 -4.14
CA PHE A 34 17.79 11.04 -2.95
C PHE A 34 17.49 11.83 -1.68
N SER A 35 18.19 12.97 -1.50
CA SER A 35 18.00 13.79 -0.30
C SER A 35 16.59 14.35 -0.19
N THR A 36 15.95 14.68 -1.32
CA THR A 36 14.56 15.16 -1.37
C THR A 36 13.60 14.05 -0.93
N PHE A 37 13.76 12.85 -1.45
CA PHE A 37 12.95 11.72 -1.04
C PHE A 37 13.03 11.48 0.47
N ILE A 38 14.25 11.42 1.04
CA ILE A 38 14.43 11.23 2.49
C ILE A 38 13.82 12.37 3.30
N LYS A 39 13.95 13.61 2.84
CA LYS A 39 13.37 14.78 3.53
C LYS A 39 11.84 14.74 3.50
N ILE A 40 11.24 14.30 2.40
CA ILE A 40 9.78 14.07 2.32
C ILE A 40 9.35 13.01 3.33
N LEU A 41 10.02 11.85 3.40
CA LEU A 41 9.70 10.82 4.39
C LEU A 41 9.83 11.34 5.83
N ARG A 42 10.84 12.18 6.11
CA ARG A 42 10.97 12.82 7.43
C ARG A 42 9.85 13.79 7.76
N GLU A 43 9.33 14.50 6.79
CA GLU A 43 8.17 15.37 7.00
C GLU A 43 6.89 14.52 7.18
N LEU A 44 6.70 13.46 6.40
CA LEU A 44 5.61 12.48 6.62
C LEU A 44 5.66 11.89 8.04
N ALA A 45 6.86 11.57 8.55
CA ALA A 45 7.03 11.04 9.90
C ALA A 45 6.54 12.00 10.99
N LYS A 46 6.70 13.31 10.79
CA LYS A 46 6.36 14.37 11.74
C LYS A 46 4.93 14.88 11.62
N THR A 47 4.27 14.61 10.49
CA THR A 47 2.92 15.09 10.24
C THR A 47 1.91 14.10 10.80
N ASP A 48 0.86 14.61 11.44
CA ASP A 48 -0.26 13.79 11.86
C ASP A 48 -0.86 13.09 10.65
N PHE A 49 -1.17 11.80 10.84
CA PHE A 49 -1.70 10.91 9.79
C PHE A 49 -0.76 10.70 8.59
N HIS A 50 0.52 11.11 8.68
CA HIS A 50 1.58 10.78 7.72
C HIS A 50 1.26 11.13 6.25
N TYR A 51 0.66 12.28 6.00
CA TYR A 51 0.47 12.83 4.67
C TYR A 51 0.97 14.27 4.60
N LEU A 52 1.27 14.76 3.39
CA LEU A 52 1.63 16.15 3.16
C LEU A 52 0.68 16.77 2.13
N ASP A 53 0.01 17.83 2.53
CA ASP A 53 -0.81 18.66 1.64
C ASP A 53 0.06 19.78 1.03
N LEU A 54 0.35 19.65 -0.26
CA LEU A 54 1.11 20.63 -1.05
C LEU A 54 0.20 21.45 -1.98
N SER A 55 -1.11 21.46 -1.77
CA SER A 55 -2.05 22.27 -2.55
C SER A 55 -1.78 23.78 -2.41
N LYS A 56 -1.25 24.19 -1.24
CA LYS A 56 -0.87 25.58 -0.98
C LYS A 56 0.54 25.86 -1.44
N LYS A 57 0.72 26.92 -2.24
CA LYS A 57 2.03 27.37 -2.72
C LYS A 57 3.03 27.59 -1.58
N THR A 58 2.57 28.08 -0.43
CA THR A 58 3.42 28.31 0.75
C THR A 58 4.01 27.01 1.31
N THR A 59 3.23 25.93 1.37
CA THR A 59 3.71 24.62 1.82
C THR A 59 4.73 24.03 0.83
N LEU A 60 4.49 24.17 -0.47
CA LEU A 60 5.41 23.76 -1.51
C LEU A 60 6.75 24.53 -1.42
N MET A 61 6.69 25.86 -1.25
CA MET A 61 7.89 26.70 -1.06
C MET A 61 8.66 26.32 0.21
N PHE A 62 7.95 26.05 1.30
CA PHE A 62 8.58 25.60 2.55
C PHE A 62 9.32 24.28 2.37
N LEU A 63 8.70 23.31 1.71
CA LEU A 63 9.32 22.02 1.43
C LEU A 63 10.53 22.17 0.50
N SER A 64 10.43 22.98 -0.54
CA SER A 64 11.54 23.26 -1.46
C SER A 64 12.74 23.91 -0.73
N ALA A 65 12.48 24.86 0.15
CA ALA A 65 13.52 25.47 0.98
C ALA A 65 14.19 24.45 1.91
N LYS A 66 13.42 23.53 2.52
CA LYS A 66 13.98 22.41 3.30
C LYS A 66 14.83 21.47 2.46
N CYS A 67 14.41 21.19 1.25
CA CYS A 67 15.16 20.37 0.31
C CYS A 67 16.37 21.10 -0.30
N LYS A 68 16.43 22.42 -0.19
CA LYS A 68 17.46 23.29 -0.80
C LYS A 68 17.49 23.21 -2.33
N ILE A 69 16.33 23.00 -2.95
CA ILE A 69 16.14 22.95 -4.40
C ILE A 69 15.03 23.91 -4.82
N SER A 70 14.92 24.19 -6.12
CA SER A 70 13.83 25.00 -6.65
C SER A 70 12.48 24.30 -6.52
N THR A 71 11.38 25.05 -6.42
CA THR A 71 10.02 24.47 -6.43
C THR A 71 9.76 23.65 -7.69
N LYS A 72 10.27 24.10 -8.84
CA LYS A 72 10.16 23.39 -10.11
C LYS A 72 10.88 22.02 -10.07
N THR A 73 12.08 21.97 -9.54
CA THR A 73 12.84 20.71 -9.37
C THR A 73 12.13 19.79 -8.39
N LEU A 74 11.62 20.35 -7.28
CA LEU A 74 10.85 19.57 -6.31
C LEU A 74 9.62 18.92 -6.94
N GLU A 75 8.84 19.66 -7.72
CA GLU A 75 7.66 19.14 -8.42
C GLU A 75 8.04 18.04 -9.43
N SER A 76 9.16 18.24 -10.18
CA SER A 76 9.66 17.20 -11.10
C SER A 76 10.02 15.91 -10.37
N ILE A 77 10.77 15.99 -9.26
CA ILE A 77 11.14 14.84 -8.45
C ILE A 77 9.89 14.13 -7.90
N ILE A 78 8.90 14.88 -7.40
CA ILE A 78 7.67 14.31 -6.89
C ILE A 78 6.89 13.60 -7.99
N ASN A 79 6.80 14.19 -9.19
CA ASN A 79 6.10 13.57 -10.33
C ASN A 79 6.77 12.25 -10.73
N ASP A 80 8.10 12.20 -10.81
CA ASP A 80 8.83 10.98 -11.11
C ASP A 80 8.65 9.92 -10.01
N LEU A 81 8.64 10.32 -8.74
CA LEU A 81 8.34 9.41 -7.62
C LEU A 81 6.90 8.85 -7.67
N VAL A 82 5.95 9.65 -8.17
CA VAL A 82 4.57 9.21 -8.42
C VAL A 82 4.51 8.24 -9.60
N ASP A 83 5.20 8.53 -10.70
CA ASP A 83 5.23 7.65 -11.88
C ASP A 83 5.98 6.33 -11.60
N LEU A 84 6.89 6.33 -10.64
CA LEU A 84 7.56 5.15 -10.11
C LEU A 84 6.76 4.42 -9.01
N ASP A 85 5.50 4.78 -8.76
CA ASP A 85 4.65 4.21 -7.70
C ASP A 85 5.29 4.25 -6.30
N LYS A 86 6.05 5.30 -5.98
CA LYS A 86 6.53 5.56 -4.62
C LYS A 86 5.54 6.41 -3.83
N PHE A 87 4.82 7.28 -4.53
CA PHE A 87 3.74 8.07 -3.97
C PHE A 87 2.42 7.76 -4.68
N ASP A 88 1.31 7.93 -3.98
CA ASP A 88 -0.02 7.68 -4.53
C ASP A 88 -0.35 8.67 -5.67
N LYS A 89 -0.63 8.10 -6.85
CA LYS A 89 -0.89 8.88 -8.06
C LYS A 89 -2.20 9.67 -8.00
N ASN A 90 -3.24 9.06 -7.46
CA ASN A 90 -4.58 9.69 -7.42
C ASN A 90 -4.58 10.87 -6.45
N LEU A 91 -4.04 10.69 -5.26
CA LEU A 91 -3.93 11.75 -4.27
C LEU A 91 -3.06 12.92 -4.78
N TRP A 92 -1.97 12.63 -5.48
CA TRP A 92 -1.11 13.67 -6.05
C TRP A 92 -1.77 14.44 -7.18
N ILE A 93 -2.37 13.76 -8.15
CA ILE A 93 -2.96 14.41 -9.33
C ILE A 93 -4.19 15.23 -8.92
N GLU A 94 -5.09 14.65 -8.12
CA GLU A 94 -6.37 15.26 -7.78
C GLU A 94 -6.25 16.35 -6.70
N ASN A 95 -5.38 16.13 -5.70
CA ASN A 95 -5.39 16.93 -4.47
C ASN A 95 -4.03 17.55 -4.12
N LYS A 96 -2.95 17.24 -4.84
CA LYS A 96 -1.56 17.61 -4.48
C LYS A 96 -1.17 17.13 -3.09
N VAL A 97 -1.65 15.96 -2.72
CA VAL A 97 -1.35 15.29 -1.44
C VAL A 97 -0.34 14.18 -1.68
N ILE A 98 0.74 14.18 -0.89
CA ILE A 98 1.73 13.10 -0.89
C ILE A 98 1.33 12.06 0.15
N TRP A 99 1.25 10.80 -0.30
CA TRP A 99 1.06 9.60 0.50
C TRP A 99 2.03 8.52 0.02
N CYS A 100 2.69 7.85 0.95
CA CYS A 100 3.64 6.78 0.67
C CYS A 100 3.24 5.51 1.44
N GLN A 101 2.67 4.52 0.74
CA GLN A 101 2.22 3.29 1.38
C GLN A 101 3.38 2.49 1.95
N ASP A 102 4.51 2.39 1.23
CA ASP A 102 5.73 1.71 1.71
C ASP A 102 6.20 2.30 3.05
N PHE A 103 6.10 3.63 3.20
CA PHE A 103 6.45 4.30 4.45
C PHE A 103 5.48 3.92 5.57
N ILE A 104 4.17 3.95 5.33
CA ILE A 104 3.14 3.53 6.29
C ILE A 104 3.37 2.11 6.77
N ASP A 105 3.66 1.19 5.86
CA ASP A 105 3.92 -0.22 6.18
C ASP A 105 5.19 -0.36 7.03
N SER A 106 6.22 0.44 6.76
CA SER A 106 7.48 0.41 7.49
C SER A 106 7.37 0.86 8.96
N ILE A 107 6.41 1.73 9.27
CA ILE A 107 6.22 2.28 10.63
C ILE A 107 5.19 1.54 11.48
N GLN A 108 4.55 0.48 10.95
CA GLN A 108 3.53 -0.29 11.68
C GLN A 108 4.03 -0.82 13.03
N ASP A 109 5.29 -1.26 13.11
CA ASP A 109 5.90 -1.74 14.35
C ASP A 109 5.92 -0.67 15.46
N ALA A 110 6.15 0.60 15.09
CA ALA A 110 6.15 1.69 16.06
C ALA A 110 4.75 1.92 16.65
N TYR A 111 3.70 1.75 15.84
CA TYR A 111 2.31 1.85 16.26
C TYR A 111 1.89 0.64 17.10
N ASN A 112 2.25 -0.57 16.68
CA ASN A 112 1.97 -1.81 17.42
C ASN A 112 2.56 -1.76 18.84
N LYS A 113 3.82 -1.30 19.00
CA LYS A 113 4.48 -1.12 20.30
C LYS A 113 3.77 -0.09 21.20
N ARG A 114 3.10 0.90 20.61
CA ARG A 114 2.33 1.93 21.32
C ARG A 114 0.89 1.51 21.59
N LYS A 115 0.44 0.36 21.08
CA LYS A 115 -0.95 -0.12 21.07
C LYS A 115 -1.92 0.84 20.36
N ASN A 116 -1.42 1.68 19.47
CA ASN A 116 -2.19 2.59 18.62
C ASN A 116 -2.36 1.98 17.23
N LYS A 117 -3.31 2.50 16.47
CA LYS A 117 -3.50 2.11 15.06
C LYS A 117 -2.91 3.19 14.17
N CYS A 118 -2.00 2.78 13.26
CA CYS A 118 -1.59 3.64 12.17
C CYS A 118 -2.79 3.91 11.25
N ILE A 119 -2.86 5.10 10.66
CA ILE A 119 -3.90 5.42 9.69
C ILE A 119 -3.81 4.48 8.49
N THR A 120 -4.96 4.04 8.00
CA THR A 120 -5.08 3.30 6.74
C THR A 120 -5.36 4.26 5.59
N TYR A 121 -5.16 3.80 4.36
CA TYR A 121 -5.50 4.58 3.16
C TYR A 121 -6.95 5.07 3.17
N ASP A 122 -7.91 4.19 3.47
CA ASP A 122 -9.33 4.56 3.58
C ASP A 122 -9.59 5.57 4.69
N GLY A 123 -8.89 5.43 5.83
CA GLY A 123 -8.95 6.39 6.92
C GLY A 123 -8.45 7.77 6.51
N LEU A 124 -7.36 7.84 5.72
CA LEU A 124 -6.87 9.09 5.14
C LEU A 124 -7.90 9.70 4.19
N LEU A 125 -8.51 8.91 3.31
CA LEU A 125 -9.52 9.41 2.39
C LEU A 125 -10.71 10.04 3.13
N GLN A 126 -11.20 9.40 4.19
CA GLN A 126 -12.26 9.93 5.05
C GLN A 126 -11.82 11.23 5.75
N HIS A 127 -10.59 11.28 6.26
CA HIS A 127 -10.03 12.47 6.88
C HIS A 127 -9.94 13.64 5.89
N LEU A 128 -9.40 13.44 4.68
CA LEU A 128 -9.31 14.46 3.64
C LEU A 128 -10.68 14.95 3.17
N CYS A 129 -11.68 14.06 3.10
CA CYS A 129 -13.06 14.45 2.84
C CYS A 129 -13.65 15.34 3.92
N SER A 130 -13.38 15.02 5.21
CA SER A 130 -13.85 15.82 6.34
C SER A 130 -13.24 17.23 6.37
N LEU A 131 -12.02 17.37 5.89
CA LEU A 131 -11.33 18.67 5.76
C LEU A 131 -11.73 19.45 4.49
N GLY A 132 -12.55 18.87 3.61
CA GLY A 132 -12.92 19.48 2.32
C GLY A 132 -11.77 19.57 1.31
N VAL A 133 -10.67 18.93 1.57
CA VAL A 133 -9.49 18.89 0.68
C VAL A 133 -9.77 18.01 -0.52
N ARG A 134 -10.53 16.92 -0.33
CA ARG A 134 -10.95 16.03 -1.41
C ARG A 134 -12.34 16.38 -1.89
N LYS A 135 -12.44 16.85 -3.13
CA LYS A 135 -13.70 16.80 -3.86
C LYS A 135 -13.93 15.35 -4.24
N LEU A 136 -15.06 14.76 -3.85
CA LEU A 136 -15.46 13.44 -4.35
C LEU A 136 -15.48 13.48 -5.88
N GLY A 137 -14.35 13.17 -6.50
CA GLY A 137 -14.27 12.89 -7.92
C GLY A 137 -15.13 11.67 -8.20
N LYS A 138 -15.90 11.71 -9.25
CA LYS A 138 -16.89 10.73 -9.72
C LYS A 138 -16.30 9.36 -10.07
N SER A 139 -15.54 8.73 -9.20
CA SER A 139 -14.95 7.40 -9.41
C SER A 139 -15.11 6.48 -8.20
N ILE A 140 -16.20 6.62 -7.48
CA ILE A 140 -16.77 5.48 -6.76
C ILE A 140 -18.07 5.19 -7.51
N SER A 141 -17.96 4.47 -8.63
CA SER A 141 -19.08 3.84 -9.28
C SER A 141 -19.73 2.92 -8.26
N GLN A 142 -20.87 3.38 -7.76
CA GLN A 142 -21.98 2.62 -7.23
C GLN A 142 -21.66 1.15 -6.88
N VAL A 143 -21.11 0.91 -5.70
CA VAL A 143 -21.55 -0.20 -4.90
C VAL A 143 -22.43 0.40 -3.81
N GLY A 144 -23.73 0.25 -4.00
CA GLY A 144 -24.73 0.69 -3.05
C GLY A 144 -24.55 0.00 -1.71
N VAL A 145 -23.93 0.70 -0.78
CA VAL A 145 -23.92 0.26 0.62
C VAL A 145 -25.01 1.05 1.32
N LYS A 146 -26.15 0.41 1.52
CA LYS A 146 -27.12 0.81 2.54
C LYS A 146 -26.41 0.89 3.90
N PRO A 147 -26.77 1.82 4.80
CA PRO A 147 -26.18 1.88 6.12
C PRO A 147 -26.59 0.62 6.88
N GLN A 148 -25.68 -0.33 6.99
CA GLN A 148 -25.83 -1.46 7.89
C GLN A 148 -25.06 -1.16 9.18
N THR A 149 -25.81 -1.23 10.25
CA THR A 149 -25.46 -1.33 11.66
C THR A 149 -24.10 -2.05 11.83
N ILE A 150 -23.19 -1.42 12.60
CA ILE A 150 -21.90 -1.99 12.97
C ILE A 150 -22.15 -3.26 13.79
N VAL A 151 -22.16 -4.40 13.12
CA VAL A 151 -21.98 -5.70 13.75
C VAL A 151 -20.49 -6.01 13.61
N LYS A 152 -19.80 -6.19 14.73
CA LYS A 152 -18.43 -6.68 14.81
C LYS A 152 -18.38 -8.04 14.07
N GLU A 153 -17.91 -8.03 12.82
CA GLU A 153 -17.54 -9.29 12.17
C GLU A 153 -16.21 -9.77 12.75
N THR A 154 -16.31 -10.69 13.66
CA THR A 154 -15.27 -11.68 13.94
C THR A 154 -14.90 -12.30 12.60
N LYS A 155 -13.62 -12.19 12.18
CA LYS A 155 -13.08 -12.95 11.04
C LYS A 155 -13.38 -14.42 11.27
N ARG A 156 -14.38 -14.94 10.59
CA ARG A 156 -14.54 -16.38 10.44
C ARG A 156 -13.38 -16.83 9.56
N ASP A 157 -12.54 -17.69 10.08
CA ASP A 157 -11.56 -18.38 9.26
C ASP A 157 -12.33 -19.07 8.13
N LYS A 158 -11.98 -18.73 6.87
CA LYS A 158 -12.60 -19.35 5.68
C LYS A 158 -12.41 -20.86 5.79
N THR A 159 -13.48 -21.60 5.60
CA THR A 159 -13.39 -23.07 5.59
C THR A 159 -12.49 -23.54 4.45
N ILE A 160 -11.98 -24.77 4.55
CA ILE A 160 -11.15 -25.36 3.48
C ILE A 160 -11.92 -25.40 2.16
N GLU A 161 -13.21 -25.64 2.22
CA GLU A 161 -14.12 -25.68 1.06
C GLU A 161 -14.28 -24.31 0.40
N ASP A 162 -14.36 -23.23 1.17
CA ASP A 162 -14.41 -21.86 0.64
C ASP A 162 -13.13 -21.51 -0.12
N LYS A 163 -11.97 -21.87 0.43
CA LYS A 163 -10.67 -21.66 -0.21
C LYS A 163 -10.50 -22.44 -1.52
N GLN A 164 -10.98 -23.69 -1.54
CA GLN A 164 -10.96 -24.55 -2.72
C GLN A 164 -11.85 -24.00 -3.83
N SER A 165 -13.05 -23.51 -3.48
CA SER A 165 -14.00 -22.91 -4.41
C SER A 165 -13.45 -21.61 -5.02
N GLU A 166 -12.86 -20.72 -4.22
CA GLU A 166 -12.21 -19.50 -4.72
C GLU A 166 -11.06 -19.83 -5.67
N PHE A 167 -10.25 -20.85 -5.34
CA PHE A 167 -9.13 -21.24 -6.18
C PHE A 167 -9.60 -21.81 -7.52
N LYS A 168 -10.61 -22.68 -7.50
CA LYS A 168 -11.23 -23.22 -8.72
C LYS A 168 -11.74 -22.11 -9.64
N ASN A 169 -12.41 -21.11 -9.07
CA ASN A 169 -12.92 -19.96 -9.82
C ASN A 169 -11.80 -19.12 -10.41
N SER A 170 -10.67 -18.99 -9.72
CA SER A 170 -9.50 -18.24 -10.23
C SER A 170 -8.81 -18.92 -11.42
N LEU A 171 -9.02 -20.22 -11.64
CA LEU A 171 -8.47 -20.96 -12.77
C LEU A 171 -9.34 -20.86 -14.05
N GLN A 172 -10.61 -20.40 -13.93
CA GLN A 172 -11.52 -20.29 -15.07
C GLN A 172 -10.99 -19.47 -16.26
N PRO A 173 -10.36 -18.28 -16.05
CA PRO A 173 -9.83 -17.50 -17.16
C PRO A 173 -8.75 -18.22 -18.00
N PHE A 174 -8.04 -19.15 -17.37
CA PHE A 174 -6.93 -19.87 -18.01
C PHE A 174 -7.38 -21.07 -18.87
N LEU A 175 -8.68 -21.42 -18.85
CA LEU A 175 -9.24 -22.47 -19.73
C LEU A 175 -9.17 -22.13 -21.23
N VAL A 176 -8.92 -20.86 -21.57
CA VAL A 176 -8.72 -20.42 -22.96
C VAL A 176 -7.30 -20.72 -23.44
N GLU A 177 -6.33 -20.74 -22.54
CA GLU A 177 -4.90 -20.81 -22.83
C GLU A 177 -4.29 -22.18 -22.54
N TYR A 178 -4.84 -22.92 -21.57
CA TYR A 178 -4.32 -24.21 -21.10
C TYR A 178 -5.36 -25.33 -21.17
N ASP A 179 -4.86 -26.55 -21.40
CA ASP A 179 -5.75 -27.74 -21.44
C ASP A 179 -6.46 -27.98 -20.10
N LYS A 180 -7.72 -28.42 -20.21
CA LYS A 180 -8.58 -28.65 -19.03
C LYS A 180 -8.00 -29.70 -18.08
N ASN A 181 -7.34 -30.74 -18.61
CA ASN A 181 -6.75 -31.79 -17.79
C ASN A 181 -5.56 -31.24 -16.99
N MET A 182 -4.70 -30.45 -17.64
CA MET A 182 -3.56 -29.77 -17.00
C MET A 182 -4.02 -28.85 -15.85
N LEU A 183 -5.05 -28.03 -16.07
CA LEU A 183 -5.60 -27.17 -15.03
C LEU A 183 -6.25 -27.95 -13.89
N ASN A 184 -6.83 -29.10 -14.19
CA ASN A 184 -7.40 -29.98 -13.15
C ASN A 184 -6.30 -30.64 -12.29
N ASP A 185 -5.21 -31.11 -12.91
CA ASP A 185 -4.09 -31.68 -12.17
C ASP A 185 -3.40 -30.63 -11.30
N PHE A 186 -3.26 -29.43 -11.84
CA PHE A 186 -2.78 -28.26 -11.08
C PHE A 186 -3.68 -27.93 -9.89
N TYR A 187 -5.00 -27.93 -10.08
CA TYR A 187 -5.96 -27.72 -9.01
C TYR A 187 -5.84 -28.80 -7.92
N LEU A 188 -5.77 -30.07 -8.31
CA LEU A 188 -5.66 -31.19 -7.38
C LEU A 188 -4.38 -31.10 -6.54
N TYR A 189 -3.24 -30.83 -7.17
CA TYR A 189 -1.96 -30.66 -6.48
C TYR A 189 -2.03 -29.57 -5.41
N TRP A 190 -2.53 -28.39 -5.74
CA TRP A 190 -2.55 -27.26 -4.81
C TRP A 190 -3.66 -27.34 -3.77
N THR A 191 -4.69 -28.15 -3.98
CA THR A 191 -5.75 -28.41 -3.01
C THR A 191 -5.48 -29.63 -2.13
N GLU A 192 -4.35 -30.31 -2.30
CA GLU A 192 -3.96 -31.44 -1.47
C GLU A 192 -3.74 -30.99 0.00
N LYS A 193 -4.27 -31.83 0.92
CA LYS A 193 -4.23 -31.55 2.37
C LYS A 193 -2.92 -32.03 2.97
N LYS A 194 -2.09 -31.08 3.43
CA LYS A 194 -0.93 -31.42 4.28
C LYS A 194 -1.33 -31.51 5.73
N THR A 195 -0.97 -32.61 6.37
CA THR A 195 -1.07 -32.77 7.83
C THR A 195 0.26 -32.38 8.47
N LYS A 196 0.35 -31.15 9.01
CA LYS A 196 1.43 -30.75 9.93
C LYS A 196 0.81 -30.58 11.32
N GLY A 197 1.00 -31.59 12.18
CA GLY A 197 0.48 -31.56 13.55
C GLY A 197 -1.06 -31.58 13.62
N LYS A 198 -1.63 -30.83 14.57
CA LYS A 198 -3.10 -30.75 14.78
C LYS A 198 -3.85 -29.89 13.76
N ASN A 199 -3.17 -29.11 12.92
CA ASN A 199 -3.79 -28.21 11.96
C ASN A 199 -3.66 -28.76 10.53
N LYS A 200 -4.81 -28.90 9.84
CA LYS A 200 -4.87 -29.22 8.41
C LYS A 200 -4.73 -27.90 7.63
N THR A 201 -3.64 -27.75 6.85
CA THR A 201 -3.42 -26.63 5.94
C THR A 201 -3.41 -27.13 4.49
N LEU A 202 -3.83 -26.28 3.55
CA LEU A 202 -3.72 -26.56 2.12
C LEU A 202 -2.36 -26.08 1.61
N LEU A 203 -1.79 -26.77 0.62
CA LEU A 203 -0.63 -26.29 -0.15
C LEU A 203 -0.87 -24.89 -0.71
N LEU A 204 -2.10 -24.58 -1.08
CA LEU A 204 -2.58 -23.27 -1.53
C LEU A 204 -2.26 -22.13 -0.54
N ASP A 205 -2.24 -22.39 0.76
CA ASP A 205 -1.89 -21.38 1.76
C ASP A 205 -0.41 -20.96 1.65
N GLU A 206 0.48 -21.87 1.21
CA GLU A 206 1.90 -21.59 0.93
C GLU A 206 2.09 -20.76 -0.36
N LEU A 207 1.20 -20.94 -1.35
CA LEU A 207 1.22 -20.17 -2.61
C LEU A 207 0.87 -18.70 -2.39
N LYS A 208 -0.09 -18.40 -1.53
CA LYS A 208 -0.50 -17.03 -1.17
C LYS A 208 0.63 -16.25 -0.49
N ILE A 209 1.48 -16.93 0.25
CA ILE A 209 2.65 -16.33 0.92
C ILE A 209 3.71 -15.91 -0.10
N LYS A 210 3.88 -16.66 -1.21
CA LYS A 210 4.92 -16.40 -2.21
C LYS A 210 4.54 -15.38 -3.29
N LYS A 211 3.30 -14.88 -3.35
CA LYS A 211 2.78 -13.87 -4.31
C LYS A 211 3.22 -14.07 -5.79
N GLN A 212 3.58 -15.29 -6.20
CA GLN A 212 4.03 -15.58 -7.56
C GLN A 212 3.12 -16.62 -8.18
N PHE A 213 1.97 -16.19 -8.66
CA PHE A 213 1.21 -16.96 -9.60
C PHE A 213 1.67 -16.58 -11.01
N LYS A 214 2.67 -17.28 -11.54
CA LYS A 214 2.95 -17.36 -12.97
C LYS A 214 2.80 -18.82 -13.34
N PRO A 215 1.87 -19.19 -14.24
CA PRO A 215 1.71 -20.56 -14.70
C PRO A 215 2.94 -21.09 -15.47
N ASP A 216 3.84 -20.19 -15.88
CA ASP A 216 5.04 -20.49 -16.65
C ASP A 216 6.20 -21.15 -15.86
N ILE A 217 6.02 -21.45 -14.57
CA ILE A 217 7.09 -21.99 -13.71
C ILE A 217 6.93 -23.50 -13.44
N ILE A 218 6.01 -24.20 -14.10
CA ILE A 218 5.72 -25.61 -13.80
C ILE A 218 6.15 -26.54 -14.95
N PHE A 219 7.23 -26.23 -15.65
CA PHE A 219 7.87 -27.21 -16.55
C PHE A 219 9.39 -27.09 -16.48
#